data_1db9736a8f8456233cac3f3ad2668bec
#
_entry.id   1db9736a8f8456233cac3f3ad2668bec
#
_cell.length_a   1.000
_cell.length_b   1.000
_cell.length_c   1.000
_cell.angle_alpha   90.00
_cell.angle_beta   90.00
_cell.angle_gamma   90.00
#
_symmetry.space_group_name_H-M   'P 1'
#
loop_
_entity.id
_entity.type
_entity.pdbx_description
1 polymer ?
#
loop_
_entity_poly.entity_id
_entity_poly.type
_entity_poly.pdbx_seq_one_letter_code
_entity_poly.pdbx_strand_id
1 'polypeptide(L)'
;MPDCFSKSEVTDFMNFMKLPDGTSVVSDDMMEYLMAYGFFTAPASTKYHGNYEGGLLNHSRMVTEYLLALTQANHLIWRKARSPFIVGMFHDLCKIDQYRHPVTGHIEEFNGDCTPIYDEQAWEYNPDTLLKGHGDKSVMLLSQFYTLTDEEIMCIRYHMGAFTDKSEWNDYTRAVCQYPNVLWTHQADMLASHVAGV
;
A
#
# COMPACT_ATOMS: atom_id res chain seq x y z
N MET A 1 14.19 16.47 10.71
CA MET A 1 12.98 16.19 9.94
C MET A 1 11.82 16.57 10.84
N PRO A 2 10.77 17.28 10.38
CA PRO A 2 9.61 17.52 11.22
C PRO A 2 8.96 16.17 11.52
N ASP A 3 8.56 15.97 12.80
CA ASP A 3 7.76 14.82 13.24
C ASP A 3 6.37 14.92 12.59
N CYS A 4 6.24 14.46 11.33
CA CYS A 4 4.97 14.49 10.57
C CYS A 4 3.91 13.54 11.13
N PHE A 5 4.27 12.67 12.10
CA PHE A 5 3.35 11.69 12.69
C PHE A 5 3.30 11.84 14.19
N SER A 6 2.10 11.78 14.74
CA SER A 6 1.95 11.71 16.17
C SER A 6 2.41 10.33 16.69
N LYS A 7 3.00 10.31 17.87
CA LYS A 7 3.36 9.04 18.54
C LYS A 7 2.14 8.11 18.72
N SER A 8 0.93 8.68 18.76
CA SER A 8 -0.31 7.91 18.85
C SER A 8 -0.61 7.15 17.56
N GLU A 9 -0.43 7.76 16.37
CA GLU A 9 -0.69 7.10 15.08
C GLU A 9 0.23 5.91 14.86
N VAL A 10 1.52 6.07 15.17
CA VAL A 10 2.49 4.96 15.11
C VAL A 10 2.10 3.85 16.09
N THR A 11 1.69 4.20 17.30
CA THR A 11 1.27 3.22 18.31
C THR A 11 0.00 2.49 17.86
N ASP A 12 -0.97 3.20 17.30
CA ASP A 12 -2.22 2.63 16.79
C ASP A 12 -1.97 1.69 15.61
N PHE A 13 -1.10 2.09 14.67
CA PHE A 13 -0.65 1.24 13.58
C PHE A 13 0.03 -0.04 14.09
N MET A 14 0.99 0.08 15.00
CA MET A 14 1.70 -1.08 15.56
C MET A 14 0.76 -1.99 16.36
N ASN A 15 -0.24 -1.45 17.04
CA ASN A 15 -1.25 -2.26 17.73
C ASN A 15 -2.19 -2.97 16.75
N PHE A 16 -2.57 -2.32 15.66
CA PHE A 16 -3.36 -2.92 14.60
C PHE A 16 -2.61 -4.08 13.92
N MET A 17 -1.30 -3.95 13.72
CA MET A 17 -0.44 -4.94 13.08
C MET A 17 0.07 -6.03 14.04
N LYS A 18 -0.74 -6.41 15.03
CA LYS A 18 -0.47 -7.54 15.94
C LYS A 18 -1.35 -8.73 15.63
N LEU A 19 -0.76 -9.90 15.71
CA LEU A 19 -1.50 -11.17 15.71
C LEU A 19 -2.24 -11.36 17.04
N PRO A 20 -3.23 -12.26 17.10
CA PRO A 20 -3.97 -12.54 18.34
C PRO A 20 -3.11 -12.99 19.51
N ASP A 21 -1.94 -13.55 19.26
CA ASP A 21 -0.95 -13.95 20.27
C ASP A 21 -0.05 -12.79 20.76
N GLY A 22 -0.27 -11.57 20.23
CA GLY A 22 0.51 -10.38 20.53
C GLY A 22 1.78 -10.19 19.69
N THR A 23 2.11 -11.15 18.82
CA THR A 23 3.28 -11.05 17.92
C THR A 23 3.09 -9.91 16.94
N SER A 24 4.05 -8.98 16.84
CA SER A 24 4.03 -7.93 15.81
C SER A 24 4.28 -8.51 14.43
N VAL A 25 3.45 -8.09 13.47
CA VAL A 25 3.66 -8.42 12.05
C VAL A 25 4.74 -7.54 11.44
N VAL A 26 4.90 -6.31 11.94
CA VAL A 26 5.87 -5.32 11.46
C VAL A 26 7.10 -5.32 12.37
N SER A 27 8.29 -5.45 11.78
CA SER A 27 9.57 -5.30 12.50
C SER A 27 9.95 -3.83 12.65
N ASP A 28 10.89 -3.54 13.56
CA ASP A 28 11.40 -2.19 13.75
C ASP A 28 12.04 -1.63 12.46
N ASP A 29 12.84 -2.43 11.76
CA ASP A 29 13.46 -2.06 10.47
C ASP A 29 12.40 -1.70 9.41
N MET A 30 11.32 -2.49 9.34
CA MET A 30 10.21 -2.20 8.43
C MET A 30 9.49 -0.90 8.85
N MET A 31 9.31 -0.69 10.15
CA MET A 31 8.68 0.53 10.65
C MET A 31 9.51 1.78 10.33
N GLU A 32 10.83 1.71 10.53
CA GLU A 32 11.75 2.78 10.14
C GLU A 32 11.67 3.08 8.64
N TYR A 33 11.62 2.04 7.80
CA TYR A 33 11.43 2.17 6.36
C TYR A 33 10.11 2.87 6.02
N LEU A 34 8.98 2.44 6.58
CA LEU A 34 7.66 3.01 6.33
C LEU A 34 7.62 4.52 6.70
N MET A 35 8.25 4.89 7.81
CA MET A 35 8.35 6.28 8.24
C MET A 35 9.27 7.11 7.33
N ALA A 36 10.41 6.55 6.92
CA ALA A 36 11.39 7.26 6.10
C ALA A 36 10.92 7.49 4.65
N TYR A 37 10.13 6.57 4.10
CA TYR A 37 9.73 6.58 2.70
C TYR A 37 8.26 6.99 2.46
N GLY A 38 7.59 7.55 3.47
CA GLY A 38 6.33 8.27 3.28
C GLY A 38 5.08 7.40 3.22
N PHE A 39 5.09 6.15 3.74
CA PHE A 39 3.88 5.30 3.78
C PHE A 39 2.71 5.97 4.51
N PHE A 40 3.01 6.75 5.54
CA PHE A 40 2.02 7.44 6.36
C PHE A 40 1.50 8.75 5.76
N THR A 41 2.17 9.30 4.75
CA THR A 41 1.82 10.57 4.11
C THR A 41 1.37 10.42 2.67
N ALA A 42 1.78 9.35 1.99
CA ALA A 42 1.44 9.15 0.59
C ALA A 42 -0.09 9.07 0.37
N PRO A 43 -0.61 9.58 -0.75
CA PRO A 43 -1.98 9.38 -1.15
C PRO A 43 -2.19 7.98 -1.73
N ALA A 44 -3.42 7.46 -1.69
CA ALA A 44 -3.78 6.21 -2.36
C ALA A 44 -3.98 6.38 -3.87
N SER A 45 -4.34 7.59 -4.32
CA SER A 45 -4.54 7.92 -5.74
C SER A 45 -4.28 9.40 -6.00
N THR A 46 -4.28 9.80 -7.29
CA THR A 46 -4.17 11.22 -7.66
C THR A 46 -5.51 11.95 -7.73
N LYS A 47 -6.64 11.23 -7.90
CA LYS A 47 -7.94 11.84 -8.21
C LYS A 47 -9.15 11.12 -7.62
N TYR A 48 -8.97 9.88 -7.16
CA TYR A 48 -10.07 9.03 -6.70
C TYR A 48 -10.03 8.87 -5.18
N HIS A 49 -10.32 7.69 -4.68
CA HIS A 49 -10.26 7.37 -3.25
C HIS A 49 -8.87 7.68 -2.67
N GLY A 50 -8.84 8.19 -1.44
CA GLY A 50 -7.59 8.43 -0.70
C GLY A 50 -6.63 9.43 -1.37
N ASN A 51 -7.11 10.43 -2.13
CA ASN A 51 -6.29 11.46 -2.79
C ASN A 51 -5.89 12.61 -1.85
N TYR A 52 -5.52 12.26 -0.63
CA TYR A 52 -5.09 13.18 0.43
C TYR A 52 -3.89 12.60 1.17
N GLU A 53 -3.19 13.44 1.91
CA GLU A 53 -2.06 13.04 2.73
C GLU A 53 -2.49 11.97 3.76
N GLY A 54 -1.77 10.82 3.79
CA GLY A 54 -2.14 9.65 4.58
C GLY A 54 -3.22 8.75 3.97
N GLY A 55 -3.68 9.05 2.77
CA GLY A 55 -4.69 8.25 2.06
C GLY A 55 -4.26 6.81 1.84
N LEU A 56 -2.95 6.57 1.59
CA LEU A 56 -2.41 5.22 1.42
C LEU A 56 -2.57 4.38 2.68
N LEU A 57 -2.24 4.92 3.85
CA LEU A 57 -2.42 4.22 5.13
C LEU A 57 -3.89 3.90 5.38
N ASN A 58 -4.79 4.87 5.19
CA ASN A 58 -6.22 4.69 5.42
C ASN A 58 -6.81 3.63 4.51
N HIS A 59 -6.48 3.67 3.21
CA HIS A 59 -6.87 2.65 2.25
C HIS A 59 -6.33 1.26 2.63
N SER A 60 -5.03 1.15 2.88
CA SER A 60 -4.38 -0.12 3.23
C SER A 60 -4.95 -0.73 4.51
N ARG A 61 -5.26 0.11 5.51
CA ARG A 61 -5.92 -0.33 6.74
C ARG A 61 -7.32 -0.88 6.46
N MET A 62 -8.12 -0.17 5.68
CA MET A 62 -9.48 -0.59 5.32
C MET A 62 -9.47 -1.90 4.52
N VAL A 63 -8.54 -2.05 3.57
CA VAL A 63 -8.34 -3.32 2.83
C VAL A 63 -8.00 -4.45 3.79
N THR A 64 -7.12 -4.21 4.77
CA THR A 64 -6.76 -5.21 5.79
C THR A 64 -7.98 -5.60 6.64
N GLU A 65 -8.77 -4.64 7.10
CA GLU A 65 -9.99 -4.87 7.89
C GLU A 65 -11.01 -5.70 7.10
N TYR A 66 -11.27 -5.37 5.83
CA TYR A 66 -12.13 -6.17 4.96
C TYR A 66 -11.59 -7.57 4.72
N LEU A 67 -10.29 -7.71 4.47
CA LEU A 67 -9.67 -9.02 4.22
C LEU A 67 -9.74 -9.92 5.47
N LEU A 68 -9.54 -9.36 6.66
CA LEU A 68 -9.72 -10.06 7.93
C LEU A 68 -11.18 -10.48 8.15
N ALA A 69 -12.14 -9.58 7.88
CA ALA A 69 -13.57 -9.88 7.98
C ALA A 69 -14.00 -10.96 6.98
N LEU A 70 -13.55 -10.88 5.73
CA LEU A 70 -13.78 -11.90 4.70
C LEU A 70 -13.14 -13.23 5.08
N THR A 71 -11.93 -13.21 5.65
CA THR A 71 -11.24 -14.39 6.16
C THR A 71 -12.09 -15.10 7.22
N GLN A 72 -12.62 -14.38 8.19
CA GLN A 72 -13.45 -14.94 9.23
C GLN A 72 -14.79 -15.44 8.67
N ALA A 73 -15.49 -14.64 7.87
CA ALA A 73 -16.83 -14.95 7.36
C ALA A 73 -16.84 -16.15 6.40
N ASN A 74 -15.78 -16.34 5.63
CA ASN A 74 -15.66 -17.39 4.61
C ASN A 74 -14.69 -18.51 5.00
N HIS A 75 -14.19 -18.51 6.25
CA HIS A 75 -13.25 -19.51 6.76
C HIS A 75 -12.03 -19.70 5.85
N LEU A 76 -11.45 -18.57 5.36
CA LEU A 76 -10.30 -18.62 4.47
C LEU A 76 -9.08 -19.18 5.20
N ILE A 77 -8.34 -20.03 4.51
CA ILE A 77 -7.12 -20.63 5.05
C ILE A 77 -5.91 -19.93 4.42
N TRP A 78 -5.06 -19.38 5.25
CA TRP A 78 -3.81 -18.74 4.86
C TRP A 78 -2.61 -19.61 5.24
N ARG A 79 -1.55 -19.56 4.44
CA ARG A 79 -0.30 -20.31 4.75
C ARG A 79 0.39 -19.85 6.04
N LYS A 80 0.25 -18.59 6.41
CA LYS A 80 0.74 -18.01 7.67
C LYS A 80 -0.31 -17.14 8.30
N ALA A 81 -0.37 -17.09 9.63
CA ALA A 81 -1.32 -16.24 10.36
C ALA A 81 -1.16 -14.75 10.03
N ARG A 82 0.06 -14.32 9.70
CA ARG A 82 0.36 -12.93 9.31
C ARG A 82 -0.09 -12.56 7.90
N SER A 83 -0.35 -13.55 7.01
CA SER A 83 -0.55 -13.31 5.58
C SER A 83 -1.65 -12.30 5.28
N PRO A 84 -2.87 -12.36 5.87
CA PRO A 84 -3.89 -11.36 5.59
C PRO A 84 -3.49 -9.93 6.01
N PHE A 85 -2.66 -9.79 7.06
CA PHE A 85 -2.13 -8.50 7.49
C PHE A 85 -1.09 -7.96 6.49
N ILE A 86 -0.12 -8.80 6.08
CA ILE A 86 0.91 -8.41 5.11
C ILE A 86 0.28 -8.05 3.76
N VAL A 87 -0.62 -8.89 3.28
CA VAL A 87 -1.29 -8.70 1.99
C VAL A 87 -2.16 -7.45 2.02
N GLY A 88 -3.05 -7.32 3.00
CA GLY A 88 -3.97 -6.18 3.09
C GLY A 88 -3.25 -4.85 3.29
N MET A 89 -2.29 -4.79 4.24
CA MET A 89 -1.61 -3.55 4.58
C MET A 89 -0.62 -3.07 3.52
N PHE A 90 -0.01 -3.99 2.78
CA PHE A 90 1.12 -3.65 1.92
C PHE A 90 0.94 -4.01 0.44
N HIS A 91 -0.29 -4.38 -0.01
CA HIS A 91 -0.55 -4.66 -1.43
C HIS A 91 -0.15 -3.48 -2.32
N ASP A 92 -0.36 -2.27 -1.83
CA ASP A 92 -0.11 -0.99 -2.50
C ASP A 92 1.14 -0.24 -2.00
N LEU A 93 2.09 -0.94 -1.36
CA LEU A 93 3.33 -0.34 -0.87
C LEU A 93 4.12 0.41 -1.98
N CYS A 94 3.93 0.03 -3.22
CA CYS A 94 4.51 0.71 -4.39
C CYS A 94 4.19 2.21 -4.46
N LYS A 95 3.10 2.66 -3.81
CA LYS A 95 2.62 4.04 -3.87
C LYS A 95 3.40 5.02 -2.98
N ILE A 96 4.30 4.55 -2.13
CA ILE A 96 5.12 5.40 -1.23
C ILE A 96 5.90 6.50 -1.96
N ASP A 97 6.29 6.27 -3.21
CA ASP A 97 7.04 7.22 -4.05
C ASP A 97 6.39 7.45 -5.42
N GLN A 98 5.21 6.88 -5.65
CA GLN A 98 4.53 6.90 -6.95
C GLN A 98 3.93 8.27 -7.28
N TYR A 99 3.65 9.07 -6.27
CA TYR A 99 3.01 10.38 -6.41
C TYR A 99 3.85 11.46 -5.76
N ARG A 100 3.73 12.68 -6.27
CA ARG A 100 4.34 13.89 -5.74
C ARG A 100 3.42 15.07 -5.94
N HIS A 101 3.66 16.16 -5.24
CA HIS A 101 3.00 17.43 -5.52
C HIS A 101 3.54 18.05 -6.81
N PRO A 102 2.69 18.55 -7.72
CA PRO A 102 3.16 19.18 -8.95
C PRO A 102 3.84 20.53 -8.66
N VAL A 103 4.88 20.83 -9.43
CA VAL A 103 5.54 22.14 -9.39
C VAL A 103 4.71 23.13 -10.21
N THR A 104 4.27 24.21 -9.60
CA THR A 104 3.44 25.27 -10.23
C THR A 104 4.23 26.52 -10.59
N GLY A 105 5.45 26.66 -10.05
CA GLY A 105 6.29 27.83 -10.29
C GLY A 105 7.63 27.69 -9.59
N HIS A 106 8.44 28.75 -9.68
CA HIS A 106 9.71 28.86 -8.98
C HIS A 106 9.86 30.27 -8.39
N ILE A 107 10.51 30.34 -7.23
CA ILE A 107 10.95 31.59 -6.61
C ILE A 107 12.44 31.71 -6.90
N GLU A 108 12.84 32.81 -7.53
CA GLU A 108 14.25 33.14 -7.72
C GLU A 108 14.77 33.82 -6.44
N GLU A 109 15.74 33.22 -5.79
CA GLU A 109 16.32 33.73 -4.57
C GLU A 109 17.44 34.74 -4.88
N PHE A 110 17.78 35.61 -3.92
CA PHE A 110 18.77 36.66 -4.10
C PHE A 110 20.18 36.15 -4.44
N ASN A 111 20.47 34.88 -4.08
CA ASN A 111 21.70 34.15 -4.38
C ASN A 111 21.71 33.52 -5.78
N GLY A 112 20.61 33.65 -6.55
CA GLY A 112 20.44 33.06 -7.88
C GLY A 112 19.91 31.61 -7.88
N ASP A 113 19.60 31.04 -6.73
CA ASP A 113 18.95 29.73 -6.63
C ASP A 113 17.46 29.83 -6.98
N CYS A 114 16.92 28.76 -7.55
CA CYS A 114 15.49 28.64 -7.87
C CYS A 114 14.83 27.61 -6.97
N THR A 115 13.96 28.06 -6.08
CA THR A 115 13.17 27.19 -5.19
C THR A 115 11.82 26.87 -5.83
N PRO A 116 11.46 25.59 -6.03
CA PRO A 116 10.16 25.23 -6.62
C PRO A 116 9.01 25.54 -5.67
N ILE A 117 7.90 25.99 -6.24
CA ILE A 117 6.60 26.14 -5.56
C ILE A 117 5.76 24.93 -5.92
N TYR A 118 5.26 24.22 -4.91
CA TYR A 118 4.41 23.05 -5.08
C TYR A 118 2.94 23.40 -4.85
N ASP A 119 2.05 22.71 -5.59
CA ASP A 119 0.62 22.68 -5.26
C ASP A 119 0.38 21.55 -4.25
N GLU A 120 0.30 21.90 -2.97
CA GLU A 120 0.10 20.95 -1.87
C GLU A 120 -1.29 20.29 -1.86
N GLN A 121 -2.22 20.74 -2.69
CA GLN A 121 -3.58 20.18 -2.78
C GLN A 121 -3.73 19.20 -3.95
N ALA A 122 -2.78 19.16 -4.86
CA ALA A 122 -2.80 18.29 -6.02
C ALA A 122 -1.72 17.22 -5.97
N TRP A 123 -1.99 16.09 -6.63
CA TRP A 123 -1.04 15.00 -6.79
C TRP A 123 -0.87 14.65 -8.26
N GLU A 124 0.35 14.40 -8.68
CA GLU A 124 0.72 13.89 -10.00
C GLU A 124 1.58 12.62 -9.90
N TYR A 125 1.68 11.87 -10.99
CA TYR A 125 2.63 10.76 -11.04
C TYR A 125 4.07 11.29 -10.97
N ASN A 126 4.87 10.67 -10.09
CA ASN A 126 6.28 10.98 -9.96
C ASN A 126 7.06 10.34 -11.13
N PRO A 127 7.62 11.14 -12.08
CA PRO A 127 8.37 10.60 -13.21
C PRO A 127 9.73 10.02 -12.80
N ASP A 128 10.24 10.39 -11.62
CA ASP A 128 11.56 10.05 -11.12
C ASP A 128 11.58 8.72 -10.35
N THR A 129 10.42 8.06 -10.23
CA THR A 129 10.31 6.73 -9.62
C THR A 129 11.19 5.71 -10.38
N LEU A 130 12.15 5.12 -9.67
CA LEU A 130 13.09 4.15 -10.23
C LEU A 130 12.41 2.83 -10.62
N LEU A 131 11.62 2.29 -9.71
CA LEU A 131 10.87 1.06 -9.93
C LEU A 131 9.46 1.38 -10.42
N LYS A 132 9.12 0.87 -11.59
CA LYS A 132 7.77 0.94 -12.16
C LYS A 132 7.04 -0.38 -11.91
N GLY A 133 5.73 -0.34 -12.04
CA GLY A 133 4.84 -1.47 -11.78
C GLY A 133 4.00 -1.21 -10.54
N HIS A 134 3.02 -2.08 -10.33
CA HIS A 134 2.08 -1.93 -9.22
C HIS A 134 2.30 -3.04 -8.19
N GLY A 135 1.69 -4.20 -8.35
CA GLY A 135 1.89 -5.31 -7.42
C GLY A 135 3.32 -5.83 -7.38
N ASP A 136 4.01 -5.94 -8.53
CA ASP A 136 5.40 -6.41 -8.59
C ASP A 136 6.33 -5.50 -7.79
N LYS A 137 6.18 -4.18 -7.87
CA LYS A 137 6.96 -3.23 -7.08
C LYS A 137 6.70 -3.40 -5.59
N SER A 138 5.43 -3.59 -5.17
CA SER A 138 5.10 -3.85 -3.78
C SER A 138 5.77 -5.13 -3.26
N VAL A 139 5.76 -6.21 -4.05
CA VAL A 139 6.46 -7.47 -3.72
C VAL A 139 7.97 -7.24 -3.58
N MET A 140 8.61 -6.50 -4.51
CA MET A 140 10.05 -6.21 -4.45
C MET A 140 10.42 -5.44 -3.18
N LEU A 141 9.64 -4.43 -2.81
CA LEU A 141 9.86 -3.62 -1.60
C LEU A 141 9.70 -4.49 -0.34
N LEU A 142 8.63 -5.27 -0.25
CA LEU A 142 8.36 -6.15 0.90
C LEU A 142 9.41 -7.26 1.05
N SER A 143 9.96 -7.75 -0.05
CA SER A 143 10.96 -8.84 -0.03
C SER A 143 12.28 -8.43 0.66
N GLN A 144 12.49 -7.13 0.91
CA GLN A 144 13.63 -6.65 1.69
C GLN A 144 13.48 -6.96 3.19
N PHE A 145 12.24 -7.13 3.66
CA PHE A 145 11.91 -7.31 5.09
C PHE A 145 11.33 -8.67 5.41
N TYR A 146 10.69 -9.32 4.42
CA TYR A 146 9.97 -10.57 4.61
C TYR A 146 10.38 -11.63 3.59
N THR A 147 10.58 -12.85 4.05
CA THR A 147 10.50 -14.03 3.17
C THR A 147 9.01 -14.28 2.92
N LEU A 148 8.49 -13.74 1.81
CA LEU A 148 7.11 -13.91 1.39
C LEU A 148 6.84 -15.35 0.94
N THR A 149 5.63 -15.84 1.18
CA THR A 149 5.14 -17.09 0.58
C THR A 149 4.67 -16.83 -0.84
N ASP A 150 4.62 -17.87 -1.68
CA ASP A 150 4.06 -17.76 -3.04
C ASP A 150 2.63 -17.21 -3.03
N GLU A 151 1.82 -17.57 -2.02
CA GLU A 151 0.47 -17.07 -1.83
C GLU A 151 0.47 -15.55 -1.57
N GLU A 152 1.30 -15.06 -0.63
CA GLU A 152 1.44 -13.62 -0.34
C GLU A 152 1.88 -12.86 -1.61
N ILE A 153 2.85 -13.40 -2.35
CA ILE A 153 3.32 -12.80 -3.61
C ILE A 153 2.18 -12.72 -4.63
N MET A 154 1.43 -13.81 -4.85
CA MET A 154 0.36 -13.82 -5.83
C MET A 154 -0.82 -12.92 -5.43
N CYS A 155 -1.17 -12.87 -4.14
CA CYS A 155 -2.19 -11.96 -3.63
C CYS A 155 -1.81 -10.50 -3.87
N ILE A 156 -0.58 -10.10 -3.53
CA ILE A 156 -0.10 -8.73 -3.73
C ILE A 156 0.04 -8.41 -5.21
N ARG A 157 0.65 -9.29 -6.00
CA ARG A 157 0.87 -9.07 -7.43
C ARG A 157 -0.43 -8.85 -8.20
N TYR A 158 -1.45 -9.65 -7.91
CA TYR A 158 -2.69 -9.69 -8.68
C TYR A 158 -3.90 -9.08 -7.95
N HIS A 159 -3.67 -8.23 -6.91
CA HIS A 159 -4.78 -7.59 -6.18
C HIS A 159 -5.67 -6.72 -7.08
N MET A 160 -5.12 -6.16 -8.18
CA MET A 160 -5.89 -5.41 -9.17
C MET A 160 -6.95 -6.26 -9.90
N GLY A 161 -6.87 -7.60 -9.84
CA GLY A 161 -7.86 -8.49 -10.40
C GLY A 161 -8.13 -8.23 -11.88
N ALA A 162 -9.38 -7.93 -12.22
CA ALA A 162 -9.80 -7.66 -13.63
C ALA A 162 -9.18 -6.39 -14.23
N PHE A 163 -8.59 -5.50 -13.43
CA PHE A 163 -7.87 -4.31 -13.90
C PHE A 163 -6.40 -4.58 -14.21
N THR A 164 -5.91 -5.80 -14.00
CA THR A 164 -4.62 -6.27 -14.48
C THR A 164 -4.58 -6.21 -16.02
N ASP A 165 -3.38 -5.98 -16.60
CA ASP A 165 -3.22 -5.94 -18.04
C ASP A 165 -3.76 -7.23 -18.68
N LYS A 166 -4.44 -7.09 -19.84
CA LYS A 166 -5.07 -8.22 -20.55
C LYS A 166 -4.08 -9.33 -20.92
N SER A 167 -2.83 -8.98 -21.15
CA SER A 167 -1.76 -9.96 -21.43
C SER A 167 -1.49 -10.90 -20.24
N GLU A 168 -1.81 -10.48 -19.01
CA GLU A 168 -1.62 -11.24 -17.79
C GLU A 168 -2.87 -11.97 -17.27
N TRP A 169 -4.02 -11.87 -17.97
CA TRP A 169 -5.27 -12.48 -17.48
C TRP A 169 -5.20 -13.99 -17.29
N ASN A 170 -4.43 -14.69 -18.13
CA ASN A 170 -4.23 -16.12 -17.96
C ASN A 170 -3.42 -16.43 -16.70
N ASP A 171 -2.44 -15.59 -16.38
CA ASP A 171 -1.61 -15.75 -15.19
C ASP A 171 -2.39 -15.42 -13.94
N TYR A 172 -3.19 -14.33 -13.96
CA TYR A 172 -4.16 -14.02 -12.92
C TYR A 172 -5.12 -15.18 -12.65
N THR A 173 -5.72 -15.74 -13.70
CA THR A 173 -6.65 -16.86 -13.58
C THR A 173 -5.97 -18.07 -12.94
N ARG A 174 -4.74 -18.41 -13.36
CA ARG A 174 -3.95 -19.48 -12.74
C ARG A 174 -3.63 -19.21 -11.28
N ALA A 175 -3.28 -17.95 -10.95
CA ALA A 175 -3.01 -17.54 -9.58
C ALA A 175 -4.24 -17.73 -8.68
N VAL A 176 -5.44 -17.30 -9.14
CA VAL A 176 -6.72 -17.49 -8.43
C VAL A 176 -7.04 -18.98 -8.23
N CYS A 177 -6.83 -19.81 -9.25
CA CYS A 177 -7.09 -21.25 -9.16
C CYS A 177 -6.14 -21.95 -8.16
N GLN A 178 -4.90 -21.51 -8.07
CA GLN A 178 -3.90 -22.08 -7.15
C GLN A 178 -3.99 -21.51 -5.74
N TYR A 179 -4.30 -20.22 -5.62
CA TYR A 179 -4.40 -19.47 -4.38
C TYR A 179 -5.71 -18.64 -4.37
N PRO A 180 -6.82 -19.22 -3.93
CA PRO A 180 -8.14 -18.54 -3.96
C PRO A 180 -8.14 -17.19 -3.20
N ASN A 181 -7.23 -17.00 -2.24
CA ASN A 181 -7.08 -15.73 -1.51
C ASN A 181 -6.65 -14.55 -2.40
N VAL A 182 -6.15 -14.78 -3.60
CA VAL A 182 -5.92 -13.74 -4.64
C VAL A 182 -7.23 -13.02 -4.97
N LEU A 183 -8.33 -13.79 -5.19
CA LEU A 183 -9.64 -13.22 -5.47
C LEU A 183 -10.19 -12.45 -4.25
N TRP A 184 -10.03 -12.98 -3.05
CA TRP A 184 -10.50 -12.34 -1.83
C TRP A 184 -9.74 -11.04 -1.53
N THR A 185 -8.43 -11.00 -1.86
CA THR A 185 -7.63 -9.77 -1.78
C THR A 185 -8.19 -8.70 -2.72
N HIS A 186 -8.44 -9.04 -3.98
CA HIS A 186 -9.09 -8.13 -4.94
C HIS A 186 -10.46 -7.63 -4.43
N GLN A 187 -11.28 -8.51 -3.87
CA GLN A 187 -12.60 -8.11 -3.33
C GLN A 187 -12.46 -7.15 -2.14
N ALA A 188 -11.48 -7.36 -1.25
CA ALA A 188 -11.22 -6.48 -0.12
C ALA A 188 -10.80 -5.07 -0.59
N ASP A 189 -9.92 -4.99 -1.60
CA ASP A 189 -9.51 -3.74 -2.22
C ASP A 189 -10.68 -3.01 -2.89
N MET A 190 -11.51 -3.72 -3.66
CA MET A 190 -12.72 -3.17 -4.28
C MET A 190 -13.73 -2.65 -3.26
N LEU A 191 -13.89 -3.32 -2.12
CA LEU A 191 -14.75 -2.87 -1.02
C LEU A 191 -14.20 -1.58 -0.38
N ALA A 192 -12.89 -1.50 -0.15
CA ALA A 192 -12.26 -0.32 0.41
C ALA A 192 -12.38 0.89 -0.54
N SER A 193 -12.02 0.73 -1.80
CA SER A 193 -11.97 1.81 -2.78
C SER A 193 -13.34 2.27 -3.27
N HIS A 194 -14.33 1.37 -3.46
CA HIS A 194 -15.60 1.69 -4.12
C HIS A 194 -16.81 1.70 -3.18
N VAL A 195 -16.73 1.05 -2.03
CA VAL A 195 -17.82 1.03 -1.04
C VAL A 195 -17.52 1.93 0.14
N ALA A 196 -16.34 1.80 0.73
CA ALA A 196 -15.91 2.70 1.82
C ALA A 196 -15.40 4.06 1.32
N GLY A 197 -14.88 4.14 0.10
CA GLY A 197 -14.42 5.39 -0.52
C GLY A 197 -13.06 5.88 -0.02
N VAL A 198 -12.24 4.99 0.49
CA VAL A 198 -10.90 5.25 1.01
C VAL A 198 -9.82 4.58 0.19
#